data_b6ecc97b4248a093f76c6f5a99e78c08
#
_entry.id   b6ecc97b4248a093f76c6f5a99e78c08
#
_cell.length_a   1.000
_cell.length_b   1.000
_cell.length_c   1.000
_cell.angle_alpha   90.00
_cell.angle_beta   90.00
_cell.angle_gamma   90.00
#
_symmetry.space_group_name_H-M   'P 1'
#
loop_
_entity.id
_entity.type
_entity.pdbx_description
1 polymer ?
#
loop_
_entity_poly.entity_id
_entity_poly.type
_entity_poly.pdbx_seq_one_letter_code
_entity_poly.pdbx_strand_id
1 'polypeptide(L)'
;MYTTSTTVSSRIESYCRTWRMWLENDESVIMGDNIMSATSDVQSTSLSDDIELGAVCSQSWALQINDAETRFLGKEYDLSLYLADLTGETTYSTLETYTYAELSKLTVEQISKLGEVLDGERIPLGRFTCVKSKKSGGNTEVTFADRLYFSDKVYKPTVTLPAWSKDIEDDICKQLGLQNGNDYTKPAKLRAKGGARLYGKGHIRLKTANFDFKINAVPKDTTMRQMLSYIASAQGEFGYVDRFGRYVRKWYGRPVKLLDNNTIDLPTLSERQNVIVGIICKVSDSQTLRLGNTTGSTGRVLEFENPYMTSSLLQSLWHRIQGFSWYTTELFHRLGDPRFDIGDVVTYDSGAETFDIPITNLGFNFDGGLSADISAVGLSVEEQL
;
A
#
# COMPACT_ATOMS: atom_id res chain seq x y z
N MET A 1 2.04 9.41 -0.09
CA MET A 1 3.49 9.49 0.25
C MET A 1 3.66 9.93 1.70
N TYR A 2 4.51 9.24 2.43
CA TYR A 2 4.85 9.57 3.83
C TYR A 2 5.66 10.87 3.93
N THR A 3 5.44 11.66 4.98
CA THR A 3 6.12 12.95 5.17
C THR A 3 7.26 12.78 6.17
N THR A 4 8.45 13.23 5.79
CA THR A 4 9.66 13.23 6.61
C THR A 4 10.14 14.67 6.87
N SER A 5 11.08 14.85 7.81
CA SER A 5 11.76 16.13 8.04
C SER A 5 12.47 16.62 6.78
N THR A 6 12.80 17.91 6.74
CA THR A 6 13.51 18.49 5.58
C THR A 6 14.89 17.87 5.41
N THR A 7 15.59 17.61 6.51
CA THR A 7 16.92 16.98 6.52
C THR A 7 16.87 15.59 5.93
N VAL A 8 15.94 14.74 6.44
CA VAL A 8 15.75 13.37 5.95
C VAL A 8 15.30 13.37 4.49
N SER A 9 14.35 14.24 4.12
CA SER A 9 13.91 14.40 2.72
C SER A 9 15.06 14.72 1.77
N SER A 10 15.90 15.72 2.11
CA SER A 10 17.07 16.09 1.30
C SER A 10 18.07 14.94 1.18
N ARG A 11 18.26 14.20 2.27
CA ARG A 11 19.18 13.06 2.27
C ARG A 11 18.66 11.90 1.44
N ILE A 12 17.35 11.64 1.45
CA ILE A 12 16.71 10.64 0.57
C ILE A 12 16.94 10.98 -0.90
N GLU A 13 17.00 12.22 -1.25
CA GLU A 13 17.22 12.70 -2.63
C GLU A 13 18.70 12.76 -3.04
N SER A 14 19.62 12.54 -2.09
CA SER A 14 21.07 12.52 -2.36
C SER A 14 21.55 11.11 -2.73
N TYR A 15 22.68 11.04 -3.47
CA TYR A 15 23.35 9.76 -3.77
C TYR A 15 24.14 9.20 -2.57
N CYS A 16 24.58 10.06 -1.65
CA CYS A 16 25.38 9.67 -0.49
C CYS A 16 24.49 9.37 0.69
N ARG A 17 23.99 8.14 0.78
CA ARG A 17 23.11 7.73 1.85
C ARG A 17 23.35 6.27 2.24
N THR A 18 23.24 6.00 3.52
CA THR A 18 23.29 4.67 4.09
C THR A 18 21.96 4.36 4.73
N TRP A 19 21.30 3.33 4.27
CA TRP A 19 20.07 2.84 4.87
C TRP A 19 20.38 1.79 5.92
N ARG A 20 19.56 1.78 6.99
CA ARG A 20 19.52 0.76 8.02
C ARG A 20 18.07 0.42 8.35
N MET A 21 17.86 -0.78 8.83
CA MET A 21 16.56 -1.24 9.26
C MET A 21 16.45 -1.29 10.78
N TRP A 22 15.21 -1.18 11.24
CA TRP A 22 14.83 -1.25 12.63
C TRP A 22 13.60 -2.16 12.75
N LEU A 23 13.72 -3.22 13.53
CA LEU A 23 12.68 -4.19 13.82
C LEU A 23 12.45 -4.19 15.32
N GLU A 24 11.24 -3.87 15.76
CA GLU A 24 10.94 -3.77 17.18
C GLU A 24 9.60 -4.42 17.53
N ASN A 25 9.55 -4.96 18.74
CA ASN A 25 8.31 -5.39 19.38
C ASN A 25 8.30 -4.90 20.84
N ASP A 26 7.33 -5.40 21.64
CA ASP A 26 7.20 -5.00 23.05
C ASP A 26 8.40 -5.45 23.93
N GLU A 27 9.16 -6.46 23.49
CA GLU A 27 10.21 -7.12 24.29
C GLU A 27 11.64 -6.76 23.83
N SER A 28 11.83 -6.47 22.53
CA SER A 28 13.17 -6.40 21.93
C SER A 28 13.24 -5.49 20.71
N VAL A 29 14.46 -5.03 20.43
CA VAL A 29 14.81 -4.29 19.21
C VAL A 29 15.97 -4.99 18.52
N ILE A 30 15.88 -5.10 17.19
CA ILE A 30 16.98 -5.53 16.31
C ILE A 30 17.19 -4.42 15.29
N MET A 31 18.41 -3.92 15.19
CA MET A 31 18.70 -2.75 14.36
C MET A 31 20.06 -2.83 13.68
N GLY A 32 20.25 -1.96 12.70
CA GLY A 32 21.54 -1.75 12.04
C GLY A 32 22.03 -2.98 11.28
N ASP A 33 23.29 -3.31 11.47
CA ASP A 33 23.98 -4.40 10.75
C ASP A 33 23.48 -5.81 11.13
N ASN A 34 22.66 -5.92 12.17
CA ASN A 34 22.02 -7.20 12.51
C ASN A 34 20.92 -7.59 11.51
N ILE A 35 20.39 -6.66 10.72
CA ILE A 35 19.49 -6.97 9.61
C ILE A 35 20.30 -6.88 8.32
N MET A 36 20.69 -8.04 7.79
CA MET A 36 21.62 -8.15 6.68
C MET A 36 20.99 -7.81 5.34
N SER A 37 19.78 -8.32 5.12
CA SER A 37 18.99 -8.04 3.92
C SER A 37 17.51 -8.13 4.22
N ALA A 38 16.71 -7.45 3.42
CA ALA A 38 15.27 -7.52 3.47
C ALA A 38 14.67 -7.29 2.07
N THR A 39 13.69 -8.10 1.73
CA THR A 39 12.95 -7.96 0.46
C THR A 39 11.46 -8.01 0.78
N SER A 40 10.71 -7.01 0.33
CA SER A 40 9.25 -7.10 0.38
C SER A 40 8.77 -7.93 -0.81
N ASP A 41 7.73 -8.75 -0.59
CA ASP A 41 6.92 -9.16 -1.72
C ASP A 41 6.33 -7.91 -2.37
N VAL A 42 6.07 -7.99 -3.66
CA VAL A 42 5.43 -6.88 -4.36
C VAL A 42 4.05 -6.65 -3.76
N GLN A 43 3.90 -5.54 -3.05
CA GLN A 43 2.58 -5.09 -2.60
C GLN A 43 1.81 -4.60 -3.82
N SER A 44 0.60 -5.13 -4.04
CA SER A 44 -0.20 -4.84 -5.23
C SER A 44 -1.55 -4.24 -4.87
N THR A 45 -2.09 -3.40 -5.74
CA THR A 45 -3.49 -2.93 -5.70
C THR A 45 -4.41 -3.79 -6.53
N SER A 46 -3.87 -4.84 -7.16
CA SER A 46 -4.58 -5.75 -8.04
C SER A 46 -4.11 -7.19 -7.81
N LEU A 47 -4.98 -8.15 -8.05
CA LEU A 47 -4.67 -9.58 -8.03
C LEU A 47 -4.41 -10.13 -9.45
N SER A 48 -4.58 -9.29 -10.48
CA SER A 48 -4.36 -9.60 -11.89
C SER A 48 -3.42 -8.57 -12.54
N ASP A 49 -3.16 -8.75 -13.82
CA ASP A 49 -2.35 -7.84 -14.65
C ASP A 49 -3.11 -6.57 -15.06
N ASP A 50 -4.24 -6.27 -14.45
CA ASP A 50 -5.04 -5.07 -14.71
C ASP A 50 -5.45 -4.36 -13.40
N ILE A 51 -5.85 -3.09 -13.50
CA ILE A 51 -6.41 -2.36 -12.37
C ILE A 51 -7.74 -3.00 -11.97
N GLU A 52 -7.87 -3.38 -10.70
CA GLU A 52 -9.05 -4.00 -10.13
C GLU A 52 -9.76 -3.11 -9.14
N LEU A 53 -11.09 -3.26 -9.09
CA LEU A 53 -11.93 -2.67 -8.05
C LEU A 53 -12.12 -3.65 -6.91
N GLY A 54 -11.81 -3.22 -5.69
CA GLY A 54 -12.01 -4.03 -4.50
C GLY A 54 -10.91 -5.02 -4.19
N ALA A 55 -9.76 -4.99 -4.87
CA ALA A 55 -8.62 -5.81 -4.48
C ALA A 55 -8.26 -5.55 -3.00
N VAL A 56 -8.02 -6.63 -2.24
CA VAL A 56 -7.58 -6.57 -0.84
C VAL A 56 -6.30 -7.39 -0.71
N CYS A 57 -5.18 -6.70 -0.72
CA CYS A 57 -3.88 -7.31 -0.83
C CYS A 57 -3.10 -7.20 0.48
N SER A 58 -2.46 -8.29 0.88
CA SER A 58 -1.52 -8.31 2.00
C SER A 58 -0.11 -8.03 1.51
N GLN A 59 0.73 -7.53 2.41
CA GLN A 59 2.16 -7.34 2.21
C GLN A 59 2.94 -8.34 3.05
N SER A 60 4.07 -8.83 2.52
CA SER A 60 5.02 -9.60 3.28
C SER A 60 6.46 -9.11 3.08
N TRP A 61 7.32 -9.47 4.03
CA TRP A 61 8.75 -9.17 4.02
C TRP A 61 9.55 -10.42 4.38
N ALA A 62 10.56 -10.72 3.60
CA ALA A 62 11.59 -11.72 3.92
C ALA A 62 12.83 -11.01 4.42
N LEU A 63 13.32 -11.35 5.62
CA LEU A 63 14.50 -10.74 6.22
C LEU A 63 15.53 -11.83 6.55
N GLN A 64 16.80 -11.46 6.40
CA GLN A 64 17.93 -12.21 6.92
C GLN A 64 18.53 -11.45 8.10
N ILE A 65 18.48 -12.04 9.27
CA ILE A 65 18.87 -11.43 10.53
C ILE A 65 20.04 -12.20 11.15
N ASN A 66 21.08 -11.50 11.55
CA ASN A 66 22.21 -12.04 12.29
C ASN A 66 21.83 -12.17 13.78
N ASP A 67 20.98 -13.12 14.08
CA ASP A 67 20.49 -13.46 15.40
C ASP A 67 20.02 -14.92 15.42
N ALA A 68 20.72 -15.76 16.15
CA ALA A 68 20.40 -17.17 16.31
C ALA A 68 19.54 -17.47 17.55
N GLU A 69 19.37 -16.52 18.46
CA GLU A 69 18.75 -16.74 19.77
C GLU A 69 17.28 -16.38 19.80
N THR A 70 16.91 -15.29 19.14
CA THR A 70 15.53 -14.78 19.17
C THR A 70 14.53 -15.77 18.55
N ARG A 71 13.38 -15.89 19.18
CA ARG A 71 12.23 -16.66 18.66
C ARG A 71 11.25 -15.68 18.02
N PHE A 72 11.20 -15.66 16.71
CA PHE A 72 10.36 -14.75 15.92
C PHE A 72 8.95 -15.26 15.70
N LEU A 73 8.79 -16.58 15.44
CA LEU A 73 7.55 -17.19 14.94
C LEU A 73 6.34 -16.82 15.81
N GLY A 74 5.30 -16.31 15.17
CA GLY A 74 4.03 -15.91 15.79
C GLY A 74 4.05 -14.57 16.52
N LYS A 75 5.20 -13.91 16.66
CA LYS A 75 5.29 -12.57 17.26
C LYS A 75 5.07 -11.47 16.23
N GLU A 76 4.55 -10.34 16.70
CA GLU A 76 4.42 -9.12 15.91
C GLU A 76 5.61 -8.20 16.09
N TYR A 77 5.93 -7.49 15.02
CA TYR A 77 7.01 -6.52 14.96
C TYR A 77 6.61 -5.31 14.12
N ASP A 78 7.04 -4.14 14.55
CA ASP A 78 7.04 -2.93 13.75
C ASP A 78 8.36 -2.87 12.96
N LEU A 79 8.27 -2.73 11.64
CA LEU A 79 9.40 -2.62 10.75
C LEU A 79 9.52 -1.18 10.26
N SER A 80 10.71 -0.62 10.33
CA SER A 80 11.01 0.72 9.81
C SER A 80 12.39 0.78 9.19
N LEU A 81 12.61 1.81 8.37
CA LEU A 81 13.90 2.20 7.82
C LEU A 81 14.36 3.52 8.44
N TYR A 82 15.65 3.70 8.56
CA TYR A 82 16.24 4.98 8.88
C TYR A 82 17.49 5.24 8.04
N LEU A 83 17.78 6.51 7.83
CA LEU A 83 19.04 6.94 7.26
C LEU A 83 20.09 6.98 8.36
N ALA A 84 21.23 6.33 8.13
CA ALA A 84 22.34 6.34 9.07
C ALA A 84 23.27 7.51 8.80
N ASP A 85 23.56 8.29 9.84
CA ASP A 85 24.72 9.16 9.94
C ASP A 85 25.80 8.42 10.72
N LEU A 86 26.74 7.79 10.00
CA LEU A 86 27.80 6.99 10.61
C LEU A 86 28.79 7.80 11.47
N THR A 87 28.69 9.13 11.42
CA THR A 87 29.47 10.04 12.26
C THR A 87 28.69 10.54 13.47
N GLY A 88 27.40 10.21 13.53
CA GLY A 88 26.49 10.62 14.60
C GLY A 88 26.84 9.93 15.92
N GLU A 89 27.14 10.71 16.95
CA GLU A 89 27.37 10.21 18.32
C GLU A 89 26.10 10.29 19.13
N THR A 90 25.84 9.26 19.95
CA THR A 90 24.75 9.30 20.91
C THR A 90 25.07 10.26 22.05
N THR A 91 24.36 11.36 22.11
CA THR A 91 24.49 12.39 23.12
C THR A 91 23.34 12.30 24.14
N TYR A 92 23.43 13.04 25.23
CA TYR A 92 22.34 13.15 26.18
C TYR A 92 21.05 13.67 25.54
N SER A 93 21.15 14.65 24.63
CA SER A 93 19.99 15.14 23.87
C SER A 93 19.39 14.10 22.92
N THR A 94 20.18 13.18 22.39
CA THR A 94 19.65 12.03 21.64
C THR A 94 18.83 11.13 22.56
N LEU A 95 19.33 10.82 23.76
CA LEU A 95 18.64 9.95 24.71
C LEU A 95 17.33 10.56 25.24
N GLU A 96 17.26 11.88 25.40
CA GLU A 96 16.05 12.59 25.83
C GLU A 96 14.88 12.43 24.86
N THR A 97 15.11 12.08 23.61
CA THR A 97 14.05 11.84 22.62
C THR A 97 13.35 10.49 22.81
N TYR A 98 13.92 9.59 23.62
CA TYR A 98 13.41 8.25 23.87
C TYR A 98 12.84 8.14 25.28
N THR A 99 11.75 7.40 25.44
CA THR A 99 11.21 7.07 26.76
C THR A 99 12.05 5.99 27.45
N TYR A 100 11.96 5.90 28.77
CA TYR A 100 12.61 4.82 29.53
C TYR A 100 12.17 3.43 29.04
N ALA A 101 10.90 3.28 28.67
CA ALA A 101 10.35 2.03 28.15
C ALA A 101 11.00 1.63 26.80
N GLU A 102 11.29 2.59 25.94
CA GLU A 102 12.00 2.34 24.67
C GLU A 102 13.46 1.99 24.92
N LEU A 103 14.15 2.76 25.75
CA LEU A 103 15.57 2.50 26.07
C LEU A 103 15.76 1.16 26.80
N SER A 104 14.81 0.72 27.61
CA SER A 104 14.90 -0.56 28.33
C SER A 104 14.88 -1.80 27.42
N LYS A 105 14.43 -1.66 26.16
CA LYS A 105 14.43 -2.72 25.15
C LYS A 105 15.78 -2.85 24.42
N LEU A 106 16.67 -1.88 24.59
CA LEU A 106 17.93 -1.78 23.88
C LEU A 106 19.09 -2.32 24.69
N THR A 107 20.04 -2.95 24.03
CA THR A 107 21.34 -3.27 24.61
C THR A 107 22.20 -1.99 24.72
N VAL A 108 23.27 -2.04 25.54
CA VAL A 108 24.22 -0.92 25.66
C VAL A 108 24.83 -0.55 24.31
N GLU A 109 25.14 -1.55 23.47
CA GLU A 109 25.64 -1.34 22.11
C GLU A 109 24.61 -0.63 21.23
N GLN A 110 23.34 -1.03 21.27
CA GLN A 110 22.27 -0.39 20.51
C GLN A 110 22.02 1.05 20.98
N ILE A 111 22.08 1.30 22.29
CA ILE A 111 22.00 2.67 22.85
C ILE A 111 23.13 3.54 22.30
N SER A 112 24.36 3.03 22.21
CA SER A 112 25.49 3.80 21.67
C SER A 112 25.35 4.15 20.16
N LYS A 113 24.50 3.44 19.43
CA LYS A 113 24.22 3.67 18.00
C LYS A 113 22.97 4.53 17.74
N LEU A 114 22.26 4.99 18.77
CA LEU A 114 21.06 5.83 18.56
C LEU A 114 21.39 7.17 17.88
N GLY A 115 22.60 7.71 18.11
CA GLY A 115 23.08 8.92 17.44
C GLY A 115 23.27 8.76 15.94
N GLU A 116 23.39 7.53 15.44
CA GLU A 116 23.49 7.25 14.01
C GLU A 116 22.15 7.44 13.27
N VAL A 117 21.01 7.49 13.96
CA VAL A 117 19.68 7.72 13.34
C VAL A 117 19.57 9.19 12.95
N LEU A 118 19.62 9.50 11.67
CA LEU A 118 19.57 10.88 11.17
C LEU A 118 18.28 11.59 11.64
N ASP A 119 18.44 12.72 12.35
CA ASP A 119 17.33 13.48 12.97
C ASP A 119 16.48 12.66 13.95
N GLY A 120 16.95 11.50 14.42
CA GLY A 120 16.15 10.58 15.23
C GLY A 120 14.91 10.03 14.49
N GLU A 121 14.83 10.20 13.16
CA GLU A 121 13.64 9.87 12.38
C GLU A 121 13.71 8.47 11.77
N ARG A 122 12.64 7.70 12.00
CA ARG A 122 12.42 6.39 11.40
C ARG A 122 11.21 6.45 10.46
N ILE A 123 11.33 5.86 9.29
CA ILE A 123 10.25 5.77 8.30
C ILE A 123 9.56 4.42 8.50
N PRO A 124 8.34 4.38 9.04
CA PRO A 124 7.64 3.12 9.26
C PRO A 124 7.30 2.46 7.92
N LEU A 125 7.50 1.15 7.84
CA LEU A 125 7.12 0.31 6.70
C LEU A 125 5.84 -0.48 6.98
N GLY A 126 5.59 -0.83 8.24
CA GLY A 126 4.39 -1.54 8.64
C GLY A 126 4.56 -2.34 9.93
N ARG A 127 3.44 -2.94 10.34
CA ARG A 127 3.37 -3.91 11.44
C ARG A 127 3.09 -5.29 10.88
N PHE A 128 3.94 -6.25 11.22
CA PHE A 128 3.93 -7.57 10.63
C PHE A 128 4.03 -8.68 11.68
N THR A 129 3.40 -9.81 11.39
CA THR A 129 3.52 -11.04 12.19
C THR A 129 4.50 -11.98 11.51
N CYS A 130 5.43 -12.56 12.26
CA CYS A 130 6.33 -13.59 11.74
C CYS A 130 5.57 -14.89 11.46
N VAL A 131 5.48 -15.26 10.18
CA VAL A 131 4.76 -16.47 9.71
C VAL A 131 5.70 -17.63 9.39
N LYS A 132 6.97 -17.36 9.15
CA LYS A 132 8.02 -18.37 8.97
C LYS A 132 9.30 -17.92 9.65
N SER A 133 10.03 -18.88 10.22
CA SER A 133 11.36 -18.65 10.80
C SER A 133 12.21 -19.89 10.63
N LYS A 134 13.42 -19.73 10.07
CA LYS A 134 14.38 -20.80 9.85
C LYS A 134 15.76 -20.35 10.29
N LYS A 135 16.37 -21.09 11.20
CA LYS A 135 17.72 -20.83 11.68
C LYS A 135 18.75 -21.58 10.85
N SER A 136 19.84 -20.91 10.48
CA SER A 136 20.95 -21.50 9.71
C SER A 136 22.27 -20.88 10.16
N GLY A 137 23.10 -21.67 10.87
CA GLY A 137 24.32 -21.14 11.47
C GLY A 137 24.03 -20.08 12.52
N GLY A 138 24.66 -18.91 12.40
CA GLY A 138 24.43 -17.74 13.26
C GLY A 138 23.25 -16.86 12.83
N ASN A 139 22.62 -17.15 11.68
CA ASN A 139 21.59 -16.31 11.07
C ASN A 139 20.19 -16.91 11.19
N THR A 140 19.20 -16.07 11.13
CA THR A 140 17.79 -16.47 11.05
C THR A 140 17.14 -15.83 9.83
N GLU A 141 16.56 -16.67 8.96
CA GLU A 141 15.70 -16.25 7.87
C GLU A 141 14.26 -16.18 8.40
N VAL A 142 13.62 -15.04 8.25
CA VAL A 142 12.24 -14.83 8.73
C VAL A 142 11.37 -14.29 7.61
N THR A 143 10.12 -14.72 7.59
CA THR A 143 9.08 -14.12 6.74
C THR A 143 8.03 -13.51 7.63
N PHE A 144 7.79 -12.25 7.43
CA PHE A 144 6.77 -11.45 8.09
C PHE A 144 5.62 -11.20 7.12
N ALA A 145 4.38 -11.21 7.61
CA ALA A 145 3.20 -10.85 6.84
C ALA A 145 2.30 -9.91 7.67
N ASP A 146 1.60 -9.01 6.99
CA ASP A 146 0.61 -8.18 7.63
C ASP A 146 -0.63 -8.99 8.08
N ARG A 147 -1.54 -8.37 8.80
CA ARG A 147 -2.73 -9.07 9.34
C ARG A 147 -3.74 -9.49 8.27
N LEU A 148 -3.74 -8.89 7.07
CA LEU A 148 -4.59 -9.34 5.96
C LEU A 148 -4.18 -10.71 5.41
N TYR A 149 -2.97 -11.17 5.66
CA TYR A 149 -2.53 -12.53 5.35
C TYR A 149 -3.48 -13.59 5.96
N PHE A 150 -4.11 -13.29 7.09
CA PHE A 150 -5.02 -14.19 7.80
C PHE A 150 -6.50 -14.02 7.42
N SER A 151 -6.81 -13.17 6.44
CA SER A 151 -8.18 -12.78 6.09
C SER A 151 -8.94 -13.79 5.21
N ASP A 152 -8.29 -14.87 4.76
CA ASP A 152 -8.91 -15.91 3.92
C ASP A 152 -9.76 -16.91 4.74
N LYS A 153 -9.96 -16.66 6.03
CA LYS A 153 -10.89 -17.39 6.89
C LYS A 153 -12.32 -16.95 6.61
N VAL A 154 -13.25 -17.92 6.69
CA VAL A 154 -14.69 -17.65 6.57
C VAL A 154 -15.12 -16.60 7.60
N TYR A 155 -15.76 -15.54 7.13
CA TYR A 155 -16.27 -14.47 7.97
C TYR A 155 -17.51 -14.94 8.76
N LYS A 156 -17.47 -14.77 10.06
CA LYS A 156 -18.60 -15.01 10.97
C LYS A 156 -18.95 -13.68 11.63
N PRO A 157 -20.04 -13.00 11.21
CA PRO A 157 -20.43 -11.72 11.79
C PRO A 157 -20.63 -11.82 13.30
N THR A 158 -20.04 -10.89 14.06
CA THR A 158 -20.34 -10.68 15.48
C THR A 158 -21.36 -9.56 15.66
N VAL A 159 -21.62 -8.77 14.60
CA VAL A 159 -22.65 -7.74 14.55
C VAL A 159 -24.00 -8.31 14.12
N THR A 160 -25.08 -7.70 14.61
CA THR A 160 -26.45 -8.10 14.25
C THR A 160 -26.78 -7.59 12.85
N LEU A 161 -27.21 -8.51 11.96
CA LEU A 161 -27.68 -8.16 10.62
C LEU A 161 -29.18 -7.81 10.64
N PRO A 162 -29.63 -6.86 9.79
CA PRO A 162 -28.87 -6.07 8.82
C PRO A 162 -27.97 -5.01 9.45
N ALA A 163 -26.72 -4.92 8.99
CA ALA A 163 -25.70 -3.99 9.48
C ALA A 163 -25.23 -3.04 8.37
N TRP A 164 -24.64 -1.92 8.73
CA TRP A 164 -23.97 -1.05 7.77
C TRP A 164 -22.64 -1.64 7.31
N SER A 165 -22.23 -1.35 6.08
CA SER A 165 -20.95 -1.82 5.54
C SER A 165 -19.77 -1.42 6.41
N LYS A 166 -19.82 -0.23 7.02
CA LYS A 166 -18.87 0.24 8.02
C LYS A 166 -18.77 -0.70 9.23
N ASP A 167 -19.91 -1.09 9.81
CA ASP A 167 -19.95 -1.91 11.01
C ASP A 167 -19.39 -3.32 10.72
N ILE A 168 -19.61 -3.84 9.51
CA ILE A 168 -19.03 -5.09 9.03
C ILE A 168 -17.52 -4.96 8.85
N GLU A 169 -17.04 -3.87 8.28
CA GLU A 169 -15.61 -3.62 8.10
C GLU A 169 -14.91 -3.48 9.47
N ASP A 170 -15.50 -2.75 10.41
CA ASP A 170 -15.00 -2.62 11.78
C ASP A 170 -14.94 -3.99 12.49
N ASP A 171 -15.97 -4.83 12.32
CA ASP A 171 -16.01 -6.18 12.88
C ASP A 171 -14.92 -7.09 12.32
N ILE A 172 -14.71 -7.05 10.99
CA ILE A 172 -13.64 -7.81 10.34
C ILE A 172 -12.26 -7.32 10.82
N CYS A 173 -12.04 -6.01 10.85
CA CYS A 173 -10.79 -5.45 11.34
C CYS A 173 -10.51 -5.92 12.78
N LYS A 174 -11.51 -5.89 13.64
CA LYS A 174 -11.41 -6.37 15.03
C LYS A 174 -11.06 -7.87 15.10
N GLN A 175 -11.68 -8.71 14.26
CA GLN A 175 -11.39 -10.16 14.22
C GLN A 175 -9.97 -10.45 13.70
N LEU A 176 -9.44 -9.59 12.84
CA LEU A 176 -8.06 -9.68 12.34
C LEU A 176 -7.02 -9.03 13.29
N GLY A 177 -7.46 -8.34 14.34
CA GLY A 177 -6.58 -7.57 15.22
C GLY A 177 -6.03 -6.31 14.55
N LEU A 178 -6.76 -5.76 13.57
CA LEU A 178 -6.45 -4.51 12.87
C LEU A 178 -7.26 -3.35 13.45
N GLN A 179 -6.72 -2.14 13.36
CA GLN A 179 -7.50 -0.93 13.49
C GLN A 179 -8.07 -0.55 12.11
N ASN A 180 -9.35 -0.16 12.06
CA ASN A 180 -9.92 0.45 10.86
C ASN A 180 -9.44 1.91 10.76
N GLY A 181 -8.67 2.23 9.72
CA GLY A 181 -8.14 3.57 9.45
C GLY A 181 -9.03 4.41 8.53
N ASN A 182 -10.17 3.88 8.07
CA ASN A 182 -11.05 4.57 7.16
C ASN A 182 -11.90 5.62 7.89
N ASP A 183 -11.94 6.83 7.35
CA ASP A 183 -12.71 7.94 7.90
C ASP A 183 -14.07 8.06 7.19
N TYR A 184 -15.11 7.51 7.79
CA TYR A 184 -16.48 7.57 7.28
C TYR A 184 -17.17 8.91 7.54
N THR A 185 -16.60 9.78 8.37
CA THR A 185 -17.16 11.10 8.69
C THR A 185 -16.83 12.14 7.62
N LYS A 186 -15.72 11.92 6.90
CA LYS A 186 -15.34 12.75 5.76
C LYS A 186 -15.95 12.15 4.52
N PRO A 187 -16.81 12.93 3.82
CA PRO A 187 -17.26 12.52 2.50
C PRO A 187 -16.00 12.18 1.68
N ALA A 188 -16.02 11.04 1.01
CA ALA A 188 -14.91 10.63 0.14
C ALA A 188 -14.59 11.83 -0.75
N LYS A 189 -13.47 12.51 -0.47
CA LYS A 189 -13.06 13.64 -1.29
C LYS A 189 -12.78 13.07 -2.65
N LEU A 190 -13.75 13.23 -3.56
CA LEU A 190 -13.63 12.89 -4.96
C LEU A 190 -12.42 13.66 -5.52
N ARG A 191 -11.25 13.10 -5.36
CA ARG A 191 -10.02 13.59 -5.95
C ARG A 191 -9.77 12.90 -7.29
N ALA A 192 -10.83 12.74 -8.07
CA ALA A 192 -10.67 12.43 -9.48
C ALA A 192 -10.19 13.70 -10.20
N LYS A 193 -8.89 13.89 -10.27
CA LYS A 193 -8.25 14.77 -11.25
C LYS A 193 -6.85 14.26 -11.58
N GLY A 194 -6.74 12.99 -11.88
CA GLY A 194 -5.76 12.53 -12.83
C GLY A 194 -6.46 12.55 -14.19
N GLY A 195 -5.88 13.08 -15.20
CA GLY A 195 -6.44 13.09 -16.55
C GLY A 195 -7.37 14.25 -16.95
N ALA A 196 -7.80 15.12 -16.06
CA ALA A 196 -8.67 16.26 -16.43
C ALA A 196 -7.98 17.40 -17.22
N ARG A 197 -6.81 17.17 -17.82
CA ARG A 197 -6.26 18.11 -18.81
C ARG A 197 -6.86 17.99 -20.21
N LEU A 198 -7.61 16.93 -20.50
CA LEU A 198 -8.19 16.67 -21.81
C LEU A 198 -9.65 17.08 -21.99
N TYR A 199 -10.38 17.40 -20.92
CA TYR A 199 -11.77 17.84 -21.06
C TYR A 199 -11.99 19.18 -20.37
N GLY A 200 -12.30 20.19 -21.20
CA GLY A 200 -12.45 21.59 -20.85
C GLY A 200 -13.43 21.82 -19.68
N LYS A 201 -13.15 22.91 -18.97
CA LYS A 201 -13.99 23.69 -18.07
C LYS A 201 -15.38 23.12 -17.72
N GLY A 202 -15.41 22.24 -16.72
CA GLY A 202 -16.63 21.78 -16.10
C GLY A 202 -16.35 21.33 -14.67
N HIS A 203 -16.41 22.23 -13.69
CA HIS A 203 -16.37 21.85 -12.29
C HIS A 203 -17.68 21.15 -11.90
N ILE A 204 -17.77 19.83 -12.07
CA ILE A 204 -18.85 19.06 -11.45
C ILE A 204 -18.50 18.96 -9.96
N ARG A 205 -19.16 19.76 -9.13
CA ARG A 205 -19.27 19.51 -7.70
C ARG A 205 -20.19 18.30 -7.52
N LEU A 206 -19.61 17.10 -7.55
CA LEU A 206 -20.33 15.92 -7.11
C LEU A 206 -20.59 16.06 -5.61
N LYS A 207 -21.87 16.06 -5.23
CA LYS A 207 -22.27 15.92 -3.83
C LYS A 207 -21.64 14.61 -3.34
N THR A 208 -20.85 14.73 -2.29
CA THR A 208 -20.22 13.61 -1.60
C THR A 208 -21.31 12.66 -1.10
N ALA A 209 -21.51 11.55 -1.81
CA ALA A 209 -22.37 10.50 -1.32
C ALA A 209 -21.59 9.74 -0.23
N ASN A 210 -22.25 9.57 0.90
CA ASN A 210 -21.81 8.62 1.91
C ASN A 210 -22.09 7.23 1.31
N PHE A 211 -21.06 6.52 0.87
CA PHE A 211 -21.19 5.21 0.22
C PHE A 211 -21.46 4.07 1.19
N ASP A 212 -21.82 4.39 2.43
CA ASP A 212 -22.22 3.37 3.39
C ASP A 212 -23.56 2.76 2.97
N PHE A 213 -23.63 1.44 2.92
CA PHE A 213 -24.79 0.69 2.49
C PHE A 213 -25.10 -0.43 3.47
N LYS A 214 -26.37 -0.88 3.49
CA LYS A 214 -26.80 -1.96 4.38
C LYS A 214 -26.52 -3.33 3.77
N ILE A 215 -25.95 -4.19 4.58
CA ILE A 215 -25.70 -5.61 4.32
C ILE A 215 -26.73 -6.42 5.10
N ASN A 216 -27.66 -7.03 4.38
CA ASN A 216 -28.77 -7.78 4.99
C ASN A 216 -28.36 -9.22 5.39
N ALA A 217 -27.47 -9.82 4.63
CA ALA A 217 -26.97 -11.17 4.87
C ALA A 217 -25.56 -11.31 4.31
N VAL A 218 -24.74 -12.15 4.93
CA VAL A 218 -23.43 -12.54 4.41
C VAL A 218 -23.61 -13.84 3.62
N PRO A 219 -23.14 -13.91 2.35
CA PRO A 219 -23.21 -15.15 1.59
C PRO A 219 -22.46 -16.27 2.29
N LYS A 220 -22.95 -17.50 2.12
CA LYS A 220 -22.32 -18.68 2.73
C LYS A 220 -20.85 -18.80 2.27
N ASP A 221 -19.99 -19.24 3.19
CA ASP A 221 -18.56 -19.49 2.94
C ASP A 221 -17.75 -18.28 2.46
N THR A 222 -18.29 -17.05 2.56
CA THR A 222 -17.57 -15.82 2.22
C THR A 222 -16.46 -15.56 3.24
N THR A 223 -15.25 -15.33 2.76
CA THR A 223 -14.08 -15.00 3.60
C THR A 223 -14.11 -13.54 4.07
N MET A 224 -13.31 -13.23 5.11
CA MET A 224 -13.13 -11.84 5.54
C MET A 224 -12.54 -10.98 4.40
N ARG A 225 -11.58 -11.50 3.64
CA ARG A 225 -11.01 -10.83 2.46
C ARG A 225 -12.06 -10.51 1.42
N GLN A 226 -12.92 -11.48 1.08
CA GLN A 226 -14.01 -11.26 0.12
C GLN A 226 -15.01 -10.20 0.59
N MET A 227 -15.37 -10.20 1.89
CA MET A 227 -16.25 -9.17 2.44
C MET A 227 -15.62 -7.78 2.36
N LEU A 228 -14.34 -7.63 2.71
CA LEU A 228 -13.61 -6.38 2.55
C LEU A 228 -13.55 -5.96 1.07
N SER A 229 -13.35 -6.91 0.15
CA SER A 229 -13.37 -6.69 -1.31
C SER A 229 -14.73 -6.17 -1.78
N TYR A 230 -15.84 -6.75 -1.33
CA TYR A 230 -17.18 -6.25 -1.67
C TYR A 230 -17.41 -4.82 -1.17
N ILE A 231 -16.94 -4.49 0.04
CA ILE A 231 -17.06 -3.14 0.58
C ILE A 231 -16.17 -2.17 -0.22
N ALA A 232 -14.92 -2.54 -0.49
CA ALA A 232 -13.99 -1.70 -1.22
C ALA A 232 -14.43 -1.47 -2.68
N SER A 233 -14.88 -2.52 -3.40
CA SER A 233 -15.35 -2.40 -4.78
C SER A 233 -16.60 -1.52 -4.92
N ALA A 234 -17.52 -1.59 -3.95
CA ALA A 234 -18.69 -0.70 -3.93
C ALA A 234 -18.31 0.78 -3.79
N GLN A 235 -17.14 1.06 -3.23
CA GLN A 235 -16.57 2.39 -3.05
C GLN A 235 -15.64 2.80 -4.20
N GLY A 236 -15.29 1.87 -5.11
CA GLY A 236 -14.29 2.10 -6.15
C GLY A 236 -12.89 2.28 -5.57
N GLU A 237 -12.54 1.46 -4.60
CA GLU A 237 -11.29 1.51 -3.88
C GLU A 237 -10.66 0.12 -3.84
N PHE A 238 -9.38 0.06 -3.47
CA PHE A 238 -8.68 -1.15 -3.06
C PHE A 238 -8.33 -1.04 -1.57
N GLY A 239 -8.16 -2.17 -0.89
CA GLY A 239 -7.87 -2.25 0.53
C GLY A 239 -6.48 -2.80 0.81
N TYR A 240 -5.78 -2.26 1.80
CA TYR A 240 -4.47 -2.73 2.24
C TYR A 240 -4.23 -2.34 3.72
N VAL A 241 -3.16 -2.87 4.31
CA VAL A 241 -2.69 -2.40 5.62
C VAL A 241 -1.66 -1.30 5.42
N ASP A 242 -1.90 -0.14 6.03
CA ASP A 242 -0.98 0.98 5.96
C ASP A 242 0.25 0.76 6.85
N ARG A 243 1.24 1.63 6.70
CA ARG A 243 2.50 1.60 7.47
C ARG A 243 2.36 1.73 8.98
N PHE A 244 1.16 2.04 9.48
CA PHE A 244 0.83 2.09 10.90
C PHE A 244 0.03 0.86 11.37
N GLY A 245 -0.08 -0.18 10.55
CA GLY A 245 -0.80 -1.40 10.87
C GLY A 245 -2.32 -1.25 10.87
N ARG A 246 -2.87 -0.26 10.13
CA ARG A 246 -4.31 -0.02 10.03
C ARG A 246 -4.83 -0.47 8.68
N TYR A 247 -6.00 -1.09 8.64
CA TYR A 247 -6.70 -1.34 7.38
C TYR A 247 -7.22 -0.03 6.81
N VAL A 248 -6.84 0.28 5.58
CA VAL A 248 -7.28 1.47 4.86
C VAL A 248 -7.69 1.13 3.44
N ARG A 249 -8.60 1.93 2.90
CA ARG A 249 -9.03 1.87 1.51
C ARG A 249 -8.67 3.16 0.80
N LYS A 250 -8.21 3.06 -0.44
CA LYS A 250 -7.98 4.24 -1.27
C LYS A 250 -8.17 3.93 -2.76
N TRP A 251 -8.27 5.00 -3.54
CA TRP A 251 -8.12 5.02 -4.97
C TRP A 251 -6.97 5.95 -5.32
N TYR A 252 -6.45 5.84 -6.53
CA TYR A 252 -5.34 6.65 -7.02
C TYR A 252 -5.64 8.16 -6.88
N GLY A 253 -4.66 8.87 -6.36
CA GLY A 253 -4.79 10.28 -6.02
C GLY A 253 -4.18 11.21 -7.07
N ARG A 254 -3.70 12.37 -6.60
CA ARG A 254 -2.88 13.29 -7.40
C ARG A 254 -1.43 12.88 -7.32
N PRO A 255 -0.61 13.22 -8.33
CA PRO A 255 0.83 13.03 -8.26
C PRO A 255 1.43 13.64 -6.99
N VAL A 256 2.27 12.84 -6.32
CA VAL A 256 2.90 13.21 -5.04
C VAL A 256 4.36 13.56 -5.20
N LYS A 257 5.00 13.11 -6.28
CA LYS A 257 6.41 13.36 -6.55
C LYS A 257 6.69 13.35 -8.06
N LEU A 258 7.64 14.19 -8.48
CA LEU A 258 8.27 14.16 -9.80
C LEU A 258 9.49 13.25 -9.74
N LEU A 259 9.60 12.31 -10.69
CA LEU A 259 10.76 11.44 -10.89
C LEU A 259 11.47 11.84 -12.18
N ASP A 260 12.78 11.75 -12.20
CA ASP A 260 13.64 12.03 -13.34
C ASP A 260 14.65 10.89 -13.58
N ASN A 261 15.36 10.95 -14.71
CA ASN A 261 16.35 9.95 -15.09
C ASN A 261 17.58 9.86 -14.16
N ASN A 262 17.72 10.79 -13.20
CA ASN A 262 18.84 10.75 -12.26
C ASN A 262 18.59 9.74 -11.16
N THR A 263 17.33 9.47 -10.81
CA THR A 263 16.94 8.64 -9.69
C THR A 263 16.41 7.27 -10.09
N ILE A 264 16.04 7.10 -11.35
CA ILE A 264 15.43 5.88 -11.89
C ILE A 264 16.17 5.37 -13.12
N ASP A 265 16.00 4.10 -13.44
CA ASP A 265 16.30 3.59 -14.77
C ASP A 265 15.20 4.02 -15.75
N LEU A 266 15.49 4.06 -17.05
CA LEU A 266 14.49 4.43 -18.03
C LEU A 266 13.27 3.50 -17.91
N PRO A 267 12.06 4.05 -17.67
CA PRO A 267 10.87 3.23 -17.52
C PRO A 267 10.47 2.61 -18.86
N THR A 268 9.94 1.40 -18.80
CA THR A 268 9.20 0.81 -19.93
C THR A 268 7.79 1.36 -19.88
N LEU A 269 7.32 1.95 -20.96
CA LEU A 269 5.97 2.50 -21.11
C LEU A 269 5.26 1.83 -22.27
N SER A 270 3.97 1.51 -22.11
CA SER A 270 3.13 1.08 -23.23
C SER A 270 2.96 2.21 -24.26
N GLU A 271 2.82 1.87 -25.54
CA GLU A 271 2.61 2.88 -26.60
C GLU A 271 1.27 3.61 -26.45
N ARG A 272 0.26 2.91 -25.96
CA ARG A 272 -1.09 3.45 -25.81
C ARG A 272 -1.45 3.60 -24.34
N GLN A 273 -2.21 4.65 -24.07
CA GLN A 273 -2.76 4.90 -22.76
C GLN A 273 -3.98 3.99 -22.52
N ASN A 274 -3.98 3.31 -21.37
CA ASN A 274 -5.18 2.64 -20.87
C ASN A 274 -6.17 3.70 -20.39
N VAL A 275 -7.44 3.56 -20.73
CA VAL A 275 -8.52 4.48 -20.30
C VAL A 275 -9.71 3.66 -19.85
N ILE A 276 -10.25 3.89 -18.68
CA ILE A 276 -11.48 3.23 -18.22
C ILE A 276 -12.67 3.83 -18.98
N VAL A 277 -13.31 3.01 -19.83
CA VAL A 277 -14.46 3.39 -20.67
C VAL A 277 -15.76 2.70 -20.27
N GLY A 278 -15.70 1.64 -19.48
CA GLY A 278 -16.88 0.90 -19.02
C GLY A 278 -16.61 0.13 -17.72
N ILE A 279 -17.69 -0.24 -17.06
CA ILE A 279 -17.69 -1.15 -15.91
C ILE A 279 -18.81 -2.17 -16.02
N ILE A 280 -18.51 -3.39 -15.59
CA ILE A 280 -19.45 -4.50 -15.51
C ILE A 280 -19.38 -5.06 -14.09
N CYS A 281 -20.51 -5.11 -13.40
CA CYS A 281 -20.60 -5.72 -12.09
C CYS A 281 -21.56 -6.91 -12.14
N LYS A 282 -21.07 -8.10 -11.85
CA LYS A 282 -21.90 -9.29 -11.62
C LYS A 282 -22.41 -9.24 -10.17
N VAL A 283 -23.72 -9.10 -10.03
CA VAL A 283 -24.39 -9.06 -8.71
C VAL A 283 -24.82 -10.47 -8.29
N SER A 284 -25.26 -11.26 -9.25
CA SER A 284 -25.62 -12.68 -9.09
C SER A 284 -25.50 -13.40 -10.44
N ASP A 285 -25.74 -14.71 -10.48
CA ASP A 285 -25.71 -15.46 -11.74
C ASP A 285 -26.77 -14.99 -12.73
N SER A 286 -27.86 -14.36 -12.28
CA SER A 286 -28.94 -13.85 -13.10
C SER A 286 -28.93 -12.33 -13.29
N GLN A 287 -28.06 -11.60 -12.57
CA GLN A 287 -28.06 -10.14 -12.59
C GLN A 287 -26.68 -9.56 -12.79
N THR A 288 -26.52 -8.81 -13.88
CA THR A 288 -25.31 -8.05 -14.20
C THR A 288 -25.69 -6.59 -14.47
N LEU A 289 -24.99 -5.68 -13.82
CA LEU A 289 -25.11 -4.24 -14.03
C LEU A 289 -23.98 -3.74 -14.93
N ARG A 290 -24.28 -2.78 -15.81
CA ARG A 290 -23.31 -2.26 -16.79
C ARG A 290 -23.44 -0.75 -16.91
N LEU A 291 -22.31 -0.04 -17.01
CA LEU A 291 -22.25 1.40 -17.29
C LEU A 291 -21.07 1.74 -18.19
N GLY A 292 -21.21 2.81 -18.97
CA GLY A 292 -20.21 3.24 -19.93
C GLY A 292 -20.19 2.39 -21.21
N ASN A 293 -19.09 2.42 -21.95
CA ASN A 293 -18.89 1.57 -23.14
C ASN A 293 -18.34 0.21 -22.68
N THR A 294 -19.20 -0.79 -22.65
CA THR A 294 -18.85 -2.15 -22.18
C THR A 294 -18.46 -3.11 -23.30
N THR A 295 -18.27 -2.63 -24.54
CA THR A 295 -17.79 -3.44 -25.66
C THR A 295 -16.27 -3.58 -25.70
N GLY A 296 -15.54 -2.75 -24.94
CA GLY A 296 -14.08 -2.75 -24.89
C GLY A 296 -13.38 -2.19 -26.14
N SER A 297 -14.14 -1.74 -27.15
CA SER A 297 -13.59 -1.32 -28.44
C SER A 297 -12.73 -0.06 -28.41
N THR A 298 -12.81 0.75 -27.32
CA THR A 298 -12.14 2.05 -27.25
C THR A 298 -11.35 2.26 -25.96
N GLY A 299 -11.22 1.23 -25.11
CA GLY A 299 -10.51 1.32 -23.84
C GLY A 299 -10.82 0.14 -22.91
N ARG A 300 -10.50 0.29 -21.65
CA ARG A 300 -10.61 -0.75 -20.63
C ARG A 300 -12.04 -0.83 -20.07
N VAL A 301 -12.53 -2.04 -19.91
CA VAL A 301 -13.77 -2.34 -19.18
C VAL A 301 -13.39 -3.09 -17.91
N LEU A 302 -13.66 -2.51 -16.75
CA LEU A 302 -13.39 -3.18 -15.48
C LEU A 302 -14.54 -4.11 -15.14
N GLU A 303 -14.23 -5.38 -14.91
CA GLU A 303 -15.19 -6.42 -14.52
C GLU A 303 -14.94 -6.86 -13.07
N PHE A 304 -15.99 -6.95 -12.29
CA PHE A 304 -15.91 -7.40 -10.90
C PHE A 304 -17.22 -8.00 -10.42
N GLU A 305 -17.15 -8.73 -9.31
CA GLU A 305 -18.32 -9.32 -8.67
C GLU A 305 -18.62 -8.61 -7.34
N ASN A 306 -19.87 -8.26 -7.10
CA ASN A 306 -20.31 -7.71 -5.82
C ASN A 306 -21.81 -7.95 -5.59
N PRO A 307 -22.19 -8.86 -4.68
CA PRO A 307 -23.60 -9.19 -4.42
C PRO A 307 -24.39 -8.07 -3.77
N TYR A 308 -23.74 -7.02 -3.28
CA TYR A 308 -24.38 -5.86 -2.65
C TYR A 308 -24.50 -4.66 -3.59
N MET A 309 -24.01 -4.79 -4.83
CA MET A 309 -24.06 -3.68 -5.77
C MET A 309 -25.50 -3.36 -6.20
N THR A 310 -25.82 -2.09 -6.16
CA THR A 310 -27.08 -1.54 -6.70
C THR A 310 -26.79 -0.62 -7.88
N SER A 311 -27.80 -0.35 -8.70
CA SER A 311 -27.64 0.57 -9.84
C SER A 311 -27.18 1.97 -9.40
N SER A 312 -27.65 2.46 -8.24
CA SER A 312 -27.25 3.75 -7.70
C SER A 312 -25.80 3.77 -7.20
N LEU A 313 -25.34 2.69 -6.54
CA LEU A 313 -23.96 2.54 -6.13
C LEU A 313 -23.05 2.46 -7.35
N LEU A 314 -23.40 1.64 -8.35
CA LEU A 314 -22.63 1.50 -9.58
C LEU A 314 -22.53 2.83 -10.35
N GLN A 315 -23.61 3.62 -10.39
CA GLN A 315 -23.60 4.93 -11.02
C GLN A 315 -22.66 5.91 -10.28
N SER A 316 -22.67 5.87 -8.96
CA SER A 316 -21.77 6.70 -8.13
C SER A 316 -20.31 6.28 -8.33
N LEU A 317 -20.04 4.98 -8.37
CA LEU A 317 -18.74 4.43 -8.68
C LEU A 317 -18.27 4.87 -10.07
N TRP A 318 -19.11 4.73 -11.09
CA TRP A 318 -18.79 5.13 -12.46
C TRP A 318 -18.39 6.60 -12.56
N HIS A 319 -19.15 7.52 -11.93
CA HIS A 319 -18.79 8.94 -11.87
C HIS A 319 -17.42 9.22 -11.24
N ARG A 320 -16.94 8.32 -10.41
CA ARG A 320 -15.65 8.45 -9.75
C ARG A 320 -14.47 8.02 -10.63
N ILE A 321 -14.64 6.91 -11.40
CA ILE A 321 -13.53 6.25 -12.09
C ILE A 321 -13.53 6.45 -13.61
N GLN A 322 -14.64 6.90 -14.21
CA GLN A 322 -14.74 7.10 -15.67
C GLN A 322 -13.63 8.02 -16.18
N GLY A 323 -12.96 7.61 -17.26
CA GLY A 323 -11.90 8.38 -17.88
C GLY A 323 -10.59 8.40 -17.09
N PHE A 324 -10.46 7.61 -16.02
CA PHE A 324 -9.15 7.39 -15.42
C PHE A 324 -8.24 6.73 -16.44
N SER A 325 -7.03 7.27 -16.60
CA SER A 325 -6.13 6.84 -17.66
C SER A 325 -4.69 6.77 -17.16
N TRP A 326 -3.96 5.77 -17.66
CA TRP A 326 -2.56 5.53 -17.31
C TRP A 326 -1.84 4.77 -18.42
N TYR A 327 -0.51 4.77 -18.40
CA TYR A 327 0.31 3.89 -19.21
C TYR A 327 0.69 2.67 -18.39
N THR A 328 0.66 1.47 -19.00
CA THR A 328 1.31 0.30 -18.40
C THR A 328 2.79 0.62 -18.29
N THR A 329 3.35 0.46 -17.10
CA THR A 329 4.69 0.98 -16.80
C THR A 329 5.42 0.00 -15.91
N GLU A 330 6.69 -0.22 -16.20
CA GLU A 330 7.65 -0.84 -15.29
C GLU A 330 8.80 0.13 -15.06
N LEU A 331 9.16 0.33 -13.81
CA LEU A 331 10.15 1.31 -13.39
C LEU A 331 10.98 0.77 -12.23
N PHE A 332 12.29 0.77 -12.41
CA PHE A 332 13.22 0.46 -11.34
C PHE A 332 13.79 1.74 -10.73
N HIS A 333 13.48 1.97 -9.45
CA HIS A 333 13.99 3.12 -8.70
C HIS A 333 15.27 2.71 -7.98
N ARG A 334 16.42 2.95 -8.59
CA ARG A 334 17.77 2.57 -8.09
C ARG A 334 18.04 3.04 -6.68
N LEU A 335 17.55 4.21 -6.37
CA LEU A 335 17.77 4.82 -5.07
C LEU A 335 16.71 4.41 -4.05
N GLY A 336 15.56 3.86 -4.46
CA GLY A 336 14.43 3.55 -3.60
C GLY A 336 13.94 4.76 -2.79
N ASP A 337 12.68 4.91 -2.63
CA ASP A 337 12.10 5.94 -1.76
C ASP A 337 11.05 5.28 -0.84
N PRO A 338 11.39 5.01 0.42
CA PRO A 338 10.50 4.28 1.31
C PRO A 338 9.28 5.10 1.75
N ARG A 339 9.16 6.34 1.29
CA ARG A 339 7.98 7.19 1.54
C ARG A 339 6.81 6.85 0.62
N PHE A 340 7.03 6.13 -0.49
CA PHE A 340 5.95 5.72 -1.38
C PHE A 340 5.06 4.64 -0.74
N ASP A 341 3.77 4.74 -1.06
CA ASP A 341 2.75 3.73 -0.76
C ASP A 341 2.06 3.29 -2.05
N ILE A 342 1.56 2.06 -2.08
CA ILE A 342 0.71 1.63 -3.20
C ILE A 342 -0.46 2.59 -3.38
N GLY A 343 -0.86 2.81 -4.65
CA GLY A 343 -1.90 3.77 -5.01
C GLY A 343 -1.49 5.24 -4.90
N ASP A 344 -0.22 5.55 -4.58
CA ASP A 344 0.33 6.87 -4.87
C ASP A 344 0.46 7.02 -6.39
N VAL A 345 0.49 8.25 -6.86
CA VAL A 345 0.75 8.57 -8.26
C VAL A 345 2.04 9.37 -8.32
N VAL A 346 2.96 8.97 -9.18
CA VAL A 346 4.18 9.73 -9.43
C VAL A 346 4.15 10.29 -10.85
N THR A 347 4.76 11.45 -11.06
CA THR A 347 4.95 11.99 -12.40
C THR A 347 6.37 11.68 -12.85
N TYR A 348 6.54 11.02 -13.98
CA TYR A 348 7.82 10.85 -14.63
C TYR A 348 8.02 11.94 -15.68
N ASP A 349 9.17 12.60 -15.65
CA ASP A 349 9.59 13.60 -16.63
C ASP A 349 10.73 13.01 -17.48
N SER A 350 10.45 12.74 -18.74
CA SER A 350 11.45 12.28 -19.71
C SER A 350 12.32 13.43 -20.28
N GLY A 351 12.00 14.65 -19.93
CA GLY A 351 12.55 15.87 -20.56
C GLY A 351 11.83 16.29 -21.84
N ALA A 352 11.11 15.39 -22.51
CA ALA A 352 10.28 15.66 -23.69
C ALA A 352 8.79 15.70 -23.30
N GLU A 353 8.35 14.76 -22.48
CA GLU A 353 6.97 14.58 -22.04
C GLU A 353 6.92 14.18 -20.58
N THR A 354 5.77 14.42 -19.94
CA THR A 354 5.50 14.02 -18.56
C THR A 354 4.36 13.04 -18.50
N PHE A 355 4.52 11.99 -17.71
CA PHE A 355 3.55 10.90 -17.54
C PHE A 355 3.19 10.72 -16.07
N ASP A 356 1.90 10.62 -15.78
CA ASP A 356 1.41 10.26 -14.44
C ASP A 356 1.30 8.74 -14.34
N ILE A 357 2.05 8.14 -13.42
CA ILE A 357 2.18 6.71 -13.19
C ILE A 357 1.52 6.37 -11.86
N PRO A 358 0.36 5.69 -11.84
CA PRO A 358 -0.21 5.16 -10.61
C PRO A 358 0.61 3.96 -10.12
N ILE A 359 1.05 3.98 -8.90
CA ILE A 359 1.78 2.86 -8.28
C ILE A 359 0.77 1.77 -7.97
N THR A 360 0.64 0.80 -8.87
CA THR A 360 -0.20 -0.38 -8.64
C THR A 360 0.55 -1.48 -7.91
N ASN A 361 1.85 -1.59 -8.18
CA ASN A 361 2.73 -2.55 -7.54
C ASN A 361 3.96 -1.82 -7.01
N LEU A 362 4.37 -2.17 -5.80
CA LEU A 362 5.52 -1.61 -5.11
C LEU A 362 6.27 -2.71 -4.36
N GLY A 363 7.50 -2.96 -4.74
CA GLY A 363 8.43 -3.85 -4.06
C GLY A 363 9.68 -3.09 -3.60
N PHE A 364 10.20 -3.43 -2.44
CA PHE A 364 11.46 -2.89 -1.94
C PHE A 364 12.50 -4.00 -1.79
N ASN A 365 13.72 -3.68 -2.11
CA ASN A 365 14.87 -4.54 -1.83
C ASN A 365 15.93 -3.75 -1.06
N PHE A 366 16.35 -4.32 0.06
CA PHE A 366 17.38 -3.79 0.93
C PHE A 366 18.53 -4.81 1.02
N ASP A 367 19.68 -4.43 0.49
CA ASP A 367 20.93 -5.19 0.57
C ASP A 367 22.08 -4.18 0.69
N GLY A 368 22.25 -3.61 1.89
CA GLY A 368 23.19 -2.51 2.15
C GLY A 368 22.81 -1.16 1.51
N GLY A 369 21.93 -1.17 0.51
CA GLY A 369 21.25 -0.03 -0.11
C GLY A 369 19.75 -0.27 -0.17
N LEU A 370 18.99 0.69 -0.64
CA LEU A 370 17.54 0.54 -0.88
C LEU A 370 17.27 0.76 -2.36
N SER A 371 16.57 -0.19 -2.97
CA SER A 371 15.97 -0.03 -4.31
C SER A 371 14.48 -0.34 -4.26
N ALA A 372 13.75 0.07 -5.28
CA ALA A 372 12.33 -0.21 -5.39
C ALA A 372 11.93 -0.57 -6.82
N ASP A 373 11.08 -1.59 -6.95
CA ASP A 373 10.38 -1.93 -8.17
C ASP A 373 8.97 -1.31 -8.11
N ILE A 374 8.64 -0.53 -9.12
CA ILE A 374 7.38 0.19 -9.23
C ILE A 374 6.75 -0.19 -10.56
N SER A 375 5.47 -0.57 -10.55
CA SER A 375 4.74 -0.75 -11.80
C SER A 375 3.32 -0.21 -11.77
N ALA A 376 2.83 0.12 -12.94
CA ALA A 376 1.42 0.37 -13.24
C ALA A 376 0.93 -0.74 -14.18
N VAL A 377 0.09 -1.64 -13.64
CA VAL A 377 -0.46 -2.76 -14.41
C VAL A 377 -1.43 -2.28 -15.47
N GLY A 378 -1.55 -3.03 -16.58
CA GLY A 378 -2.44 -2.74 -17.70
C GLY A 378 -2.13 -3.65 -18.89
N LEU A 379 -2.79 -3.43 -20.01
CA LEU A 379 -2.52 -4.19 -21.23
C LEU A 379 -1.05 -4.06 -21.64
N SER A 380 -0.42 -5.20 -21.92
CA SER A 380 0.89 -5.23 -22.56
C SER A 380 0.85 -4.62 -23.95
N VAL A 381 2.03 -4.28 -24.50
CA VAL A 381 2.15 -3.75 -25.87
C VAL A 381 1.60 -4.76 -26.90
N GLU A 382 1.79 -6.06 -26.66
CA GLU A 382 1.31 -7.15 -27.51
C GLU A 382 -0.21 -7.28 -27.51
N GLU A 383 -0.88 -6.99 -26.42
CA GLU A 383 -2.34 -7.03 -26.28
C GLU A 383 -3.03 -5.77 -26.80
N GLN A 384 -2.27 -4.73 -27.13
CA GLN A 384 -2.78 -3.47 -27.68
C GLN A 384 -2.86 -3.48 -29.24
N LEU A 385 -2.32 -4.51 -29.90
CA LEU A 385 -2.37 -4.72 -31.34
C LEU A 385 -3.63 -5.47 -31.74
#